data_c16cb327149cd2495f74c00778481568
#
_entry.id   c16cb327149cd2495f74c00778481568
#
_cell.length_a   1.000
_cell.length_b   1.000
_cell.length_c   1.000
_cell.angle_alpha   90.00
_cell.angle_beta   90.00
_cell.angle_gamma   90.00
#
_symmetry.space_group_name_H-M   'P 1'
#
loop_
_entity.id
_entity.type
_entity.pdbx_description
1 polymer ?
#
loop_
_entity_poly.entity_id
_entity_poly.type
_entity_poly.pdbx_seq_one_letter_code
_entity_poly.pdbx_strand_id
1 'polypeptide(L)'
;MVCHREPYPALEAVQRSAAGKYALITNASHGIGREIAISWAKAKAAGIAISSLNAEDLEFVADEIRRINSNIPIIAMTCDTTSSFDVNNFFSATKDILGRLDVTIANVGTTHLDNLDTTDENGLWWADVMTNFRSTHLTAHQYLRTFGPSPTGTFISITSGANFCVGPGVSSHDFAQQIDHRLLEFLAFEYPMMKAFSLDSGPMHVRRTRLTHGHFEICNPELVGLFSVWLGGGRADLLRGNSLRAEWDIGELELNMRQSLERDTLKQRMSSGCLRLVTRQV
;
A
#
# COMPACT_ATOMS: atom_id res chain seq x y z
N MET A 1 0.94 22.05 -0.90
CA MET A 1 0.30 20.86 -0.32
C MET A 1 0.47 20.92 1.18
N VAL A 2 -0.62 21.03 1.93
CA VAL A 2 -0.60 20.90 3.39
C VAL A 2 -0.28 19.46 3.76
N CYS A 3 0.56 19.26 4.79
CA CYS A 3 0.94 17.95 5.30
C CYS A 3 0.47 17.79 6.74
N HIS A 4 -0.12 16.63 7.02
CA HIS A 4 -0.63 16.26 8.34
C HIS A 4 0.20 15.12 8.93
N ARG A 5 0.31 15.08 10.26
CA ARG A 5 0.94 13.97 11.00
C ARG A 5 -0.08 13.13 11.77
N GLU A 6 -1.24 13.70 12.00
CA GLU A 6 -2.38 13.10 12.70
C GLU A 6 -3.62 13.11 11.80
N PRO A 7 -4.60 12.23 12.03
CA PRO A 7 -5.90 12.32 11.39
C PRO A 7 -6.52 13.72 11.52
N TYR A 8 -7.17 14.14 10.46
CA TYR A 8 -7.78 15.48 10.37
C TYR A 8 -9.22 15.38 9.83
N PRO A 9 -10.08 16.39 10.05
CA PRO A 9 -11.54 16.26 9.84
C PRO A 9 -11.96 15.78 8.45
N ALA A 10 -11.30 16.25 7.37
CA ALA A 10 -11.65 15.83 6.02
C ALA A 10 -11.32 14.35 5.77
N LEU A 11 -10.23 13.85 6.36
CA LEU A 11 -9.82 12.44 6.27
C LEU A 11 -10.67 11.56 7.19
N GLU A 12 -11.03 12.04 8.39
CA GLU A 12 -11.93 11.33 9.29
C GLU A 12 -13.33 11.15 8.68
N ALA A 13 -13.78 12.09 7.87
CA ALA A 13 -15.07 12.02 7.18
C ALA A 13 -15.19 10.87 6.17
N VAL A 14 -14.06 10.23 5.76
CA VAL A 14 -14.09 9.07 4.86
C VAL A 14 -14.51 7.76 5.53
N GLN A 15 -14.72 7.74 6.85
CA GLN A 15 -15.04 6.54 7.63
C GLN A 15 -16.31 5.79 7.19
N ARG A 16 -17.08 6.30 6.23
CA ARG A 16 -18.24 5.60 5.65
C ARG A 16 -18.04 5.19 4.18
N SER A 17 -16.91 5.54 3.59
CA SER A 17 -16.69 5.32 2.16
C SER A 17 -16.30 3.88 1.80
N ALA A 18 -16.05 3.02 2.77
CA ALA A 18 -15.82 1.58 2.57
C ALA A 18 -17.10 0.73 2.66
N ALA A 19 -18.26 1.34 2.92
CA ALA A 19 -19.50 0.60 3.05
C ALA A 19 -19.80 -0.24 1.80
N GLY A 20 -20.07 -1.54 2.01
CA GLY A 20 -20.31 -2.49 0.94
C GLY A 20 -19.09 -2.97 0.17
N LYS A 21 -17.87 -2.56 0.55
CA LYS A 21 -16.61 -2.98 -0.08
C LYS A 21 -15.93 -4.09 0.69
N TYR A 22 -15.22 -4.94 -0.04
CA TYR A 22 -14.41 -6.03 0.47
C TYR A 22 -12.93 -5.70 0.29
N ALA A 23 -12.16 -5.78 1.38
CA ALA A 23 -10.75 -5.43 1.39
C ALA A 23 -9.87 -6.63 1.77
N LEU A 24 -8.71 -6.74 1.12
CA LEU A 24 -7.65 -7.68 1.47
C LEU A 24 -6.40 -6.89 1.84
N ILE A 25 -5.82 -7.20 3.00
CA ILE A 25 -4.62 -6.53 3.53
C ILE A 25 -3.56 -7.59 3.88
N THR A 26 -2.38 -7.47 3.30
CA THR A 26 -1.24 -8.32 3.65
C THR A 26 -0.44 -7.74 4.82
N ASN A 27 0.22 -8.61 5.59
CA ASN A 27 1.04 -8.25 6.75
C ASN A 27 0.29 -7.36 7.75
N ALA A 28 -0.93 -7.78 8.13
CA ALA A 28 -1.88 -7.00 8.91
C ALA A 28 -1.85 -7.28 10.42
N SER A 29 -0.91 -8.08 10.93
CA SER A 29 -0.85 -8.43 12.36
C SER A 29 -0.36 -7.31 13.28
N HIS A 30 0.30 -6.30 12.74
CA HIS A 30 0.86 -5.19 13.53
C HIS A 30 1.09 -3.93 12.68
N GLY A 31 1.48 -2.83 13.33
CA GLY A 31 1.91 -1.60 12.69
C GLY A 31 0.90 -1.04 11.68
N ILE A 32 1.39 -0.62 10.53
CA ILE A 32 0.58 0.01 9.47
C ILE A 32 -0.53 -0.92 8.99
N GLY A 33 -0.23 -2.21 8.75
CA GLY A 33 -1.20 -3.16 8.24
C GLY A 33 -2.37 -3.38 9.20
N ARG A 34 -2.09 -3.46 10.52
CA ARG A 34 -3.13 -3.51 11.54
C ARG A 34 -4.02 -2.26 11.52
N GLU A 35 -3.41 -1.08 11.49
CA GLU A 35 -4.18 0.19 11.45
C GLU A 35 -5.01 0.34 10.18
N ILE A 36 -4.50 -0.13 9.03
CA ILE A 36 -5.29 -0.22 7.80
C ILE A 36 -6.52 -1.12 8.03
N ALA A 37 -6.34 -2.34 8.54
CA ALA A 37 -7.44 -3.28 8.77
C ALA A 37 -8.50 -2.71 9.73
N ILE A 38 -8.07 -2.08 10.81
CA ILE A 38 -8.94 -1.39 11.78
C ILE A 38 -9.69 -0.21 11.13
N SER A 39 -9.01 0.59 10.33
CA SER A 39 -9.63 1.72 9.62
C SER A 39 -10.71 1.25 8.64
N TRP A 40 -10.47 0.15 7.91
CA TRP A 40 -11.47 -0.44 7.02
C TRP A 40 -12.67 -1.00 7.79
N ALA A 41 -12.45 -1.60 8.97
CA ALA A 41 -13.54 -2.05 9.84
C ALA A 41 -14.38 -0.88 10.36
N LYS A 42 -13.74 0.18 10.86
CA LYS A 42 -14.41 1.43 11.28
C LYS A 42 -15.17 2.08 10.11
N ALA A 43 -14.63 1.99 8.89
CA ALA A 43 -15.24 2.52 7.68
C ALA A 43 -16.37 1.64 7.11
N LYS A 44 -16.80 0.61 7.85
CA LYS A 44 -17.93 -0.27 7.54
C LYS A 44 -17.72 -1.12 6.28
N ALA A 45 -16.51 -1.60 6.06
CA ALA A 45 -16.27 -2.63 5.04
C ALA A 45 -17.25 -3.80 5.19
N ALA A 46 -17.67 -4.38 4.07
CA ALA A 46 -18.57 -5.51 4.03
C ALA A 46 -17.90 -6.85 4.32
N GLY A 47 -16.58 -6.91 4.18
CA GLY A 47 -15.75 -8.06 4.52
C GLY A 47 -14.28 -7.69 4.46
N ILE A 48 -13.46 -8.35 5.29
CA ILE A 48 -12.02 -8.08 5.39
C ILE A 48 -11.26 -9.40 5.38
N ALA A 49 -10.26 -9.51 4.52
CA ALA A 49 -9.28 -10.58 4.52
C ALA A 49 -7.94 -10.01 4.99
N ILE A 50 -7.33 -10.62 6.00
CA ILE A 50 -6.04 -10.22 6.55
C ILE A 50 -5.07 -11.39 6.55
N SER A 51 -3.80 -11.11 6.29
CA SER A 51 -2.75 -12.12 6.37
C SER A 51 -1.50 -11.62 7.08
N SER A 52 -0.75 -12.55 7.64
CA SER A 52 0.57 -12.32 8.27
C SER A 52 1.31 -13.65 8.40
N LEU A 53 2.58 -13.61 8.81
CA LEU A 53 3.34 -14.80 9.17
C LEU A 53 2.99 -15.33 10.57
N ASN A 54 2.56 -14.46 11.48
CA ASN A 54 2.22 -14.81 12.87
C ASN A 54 0.70 -14.96 13.02
N ALA A 55 0.27 -16.18 13.32
CA ALA A 55 -1.14 -16.52 13.48
C ALA A 55 -1.78 -15.88 14.73
N GLU A 56 -1.06 -15.84 15.85
CA GLU A 56 -1.59 -15.33 17.12
C GLU A 56 -1.84 -13.82 17.05
N ASP A 57 -0.85 -13.07 16.55
CA ASP A 57 -0.98 -11.62 16.36
C ASP A 57 -2.07 -11.29 15.35
N LEU A 58 -2.23 -12.14 14.32
CA LEU A 58 -3.25 -11.95 13.29
C LEU A 58 -4.66 -12.16 13.85
N GLU A 59 -4.87 -13.20 14.68
CA GLU A 59 -6.16 -13.48 15.34
C GLU A 59 -6.51 -12.37 16.33
N PHE A 60 -5.52 -11.80 17.03
CA PHE A 60 -5.75 -10.63 17.87
C PHE A 60 -6.35 -9.46 17.08
N VAL A 61 -5.83 -9.18 15.88
CA VAL A 61 -6.38 -8.13 15.01
C VAL A 61 -7.77 -8.50 14.50
N ALA A 62 -8.00 -9.77 14.15
CA ALA A 62 -9.33 -10.24 13.76
C ALA A 62 -10.36 -10.03 14.88
N ASP A 63 -9.98 -10.27 16.13
CA ASP A 63 -10.84 -10.01 17.28
C ASP A 63 -11.11 -8.52 17.50
N GLU A 64 -10.14 -7.66 17.26
CA GLU A 64 -10.36 -6.20 17.28
C GLU A 64 -11.38 -5.77 16.22
N ILE A 65 -11.28 -6.30 15.01
CA ILE A 65 -12.24 -6.05 13.94
C ILE A 65 -13.65 -6.53 14.32
N ARG A 66 -13.76 -7.74 14.92
CA ARG A 66 -15.05 -8.28 15.41
C ARG A 66 -15.67 -7.41 16.51
N ARG A 67 -14.85 -6.78 17.37
CA ARG A 67 -15.36 -5.83 18.39
C ARG A 67 -15.93 -4.55 17.77
N ILE A 68 -15.38 -4.10 16.62
CA ILE A 68 -15.89 -2.93 15.88
C ILE A 68 -17.18 -3.29 15.14
N ASN A 69 -17.23 -4.46 14.51
CA ASN A 69 -18.39 -4.96 13.78
C ASN A 69 -18.47 -6.49 13.92
N SER A 70 -19.32 -6.96 14.83
CA SER A 70 -19.45 -8.39 15.14
C SER A 70 -19.95 -9.27 13.98
N ASN A 71 -20.57 -8.67 12.97
CA ASN A 71 -21.16 -9.38 11.84
C ASN A 71 -20.32 -9.35 10.57
N ILE A 72 -19.15 -8.69 10.61
CA ILE A 72 -18.30 -8.60 9.42
C ILE A 72 -17.66 -9.95 9.11
N PRO A 73 -17.76 -10.47 7.88
CA PRO A 73 -16.98 -11.62 7.46
C PRO A 73 -15.48 -11.28 7.50
N ILE A 74 -14.73 -12.06 8.25
CA ILE A 74 -13.27 -11.91 8.37
C ILE A 74 -12.60 -13.20 7.96
N ILE A 75 -11.58 -13.09 7.14
CA ILE A 75 -10.61 -14.14 6.84
C ILE A 75 -9.28 -13.71 7.48
N ALA A 76 -8.80 -14.47 8.43
CA ALA A 76 -7.47 -14.32 9.03
C ALA A 76 -6.66 -15.58 8.68
N MET A 77 -5.62 -15.44 7.86
CA MET A 77 -4.87 -16.58 7.35
C MET A 77 -3.37 -16.32 7.37
N THR A 78 -2.59 -17.26 7.90
CA THR A 78 -1.14 -17.19 7.76
C THR A 78 -0.75 -17.29 6.29
N CYS A 79 0.13 -16.40 5.85
CA CYS A 79 0.57 -16.34 4.47
C CYS A 79 1.96 -15.72 4.40
N ASP A 80 2.91 -16.46 3.87
CA ASP A 80 4.15 -15.89 3.37
C ASP A 80 3.89 -15.30 1.99
N THR A 81 3.86 -13.99 1.91
CA THR A 81 3.58 -13.27 0.66
C THR A 81 4.69 -13.41 -0.38
N THR A 82 5.84 -13.98 -0.03
CA THR A 82 6.89 -14.37 -0.99
C THR A 82 6.68 -15.77 -1.56
N SER A 83 5.74 -16.54 -1.01
CA SER A 83 5.35 -17.87 -1.48
C SER A 83 4.15 -17.77 -2.43
N SER A 84 4.33 -18.16 -3.69
CA SER A 84 3.22 -18.19 -4.65
C SER A 84 2.10 -19.15 -4.24
N PHE A 85 2.44 -20.21 -3.52
CA PHE A 85 1.49 -21.20 -3.02
C PHE A 85 0.60 -20.57 -1.93
N ASP A 86 1.19 -19.88 -0.93
CA ASP A 86 0.46 -19.27 0.16
C ASP A 86 -0.43 -18.13 -0.33
N VAL A 87 0.10 -17.27 -1.20
CA VAL A 87 -0.67 -16.17 -1.80
C VAL A 87 -1.85 -16.72 -2.61
N ASN A 88 -1.65 -17.78 -3.41
CA ASN A 88 -2.75 -18.43 -4.13
C ASN A 88 -3.84 -18.95 -3.16
N ASN A 89 -3.44 -19.64 -2.10
CA ASN A 89 -4.38 -20.17 -1.12
C ASN A 89 -5.17 -19.06 -0.42
N PHE A 90 -4.49 -17.96 -0.05
CA PHE A 90 -5.14 -16.81 0.60
C PHE A 90 -6.17 -16.15 -0.32
N PHE A 91 -5.82 -15.93 -1.60
CA PHE A 91 -6.76 -15.36 -2.57
C PHE A 91 -7.92 -16.31 -2.91
N SER A 92 -7.66 -17.62 -2.98
CA SER A 92 -8.71 -18.63 -3.20
C SER A 92 -9.70 -18.64 -2.04
N ALA A 93 -9.22 -18.71 -0.80
CA ALA A 93 -10.07 -18.62 0.39
C ALA A 93 -10.87 -17.31 0.43
N THR A 94 -10.23 -16.19 0.06
CA THR A 94 -10.90 -14.88 -0.03
C THR A 94 -12.03 -14.91 -1.06
N LYS A 95 -11.82 -15.48 -2.23
CA LYS A 95 -12.83 -15.61 -3.26
C LYS A 95 -13.98 -16.51 -2.83
N ASP A 96 -13.68 -17.66 -2.21
CA ASP A 96 -14.67 -18.64 -1.78
C ASP A 96 -15.59 -18.09 -0.68
N ILE A 97 -15.05 -17.30 0.26
CA ILE A 97 -15.79 -16.78 1.41
C ILE A 97 -16.44 -15.42 1.11
N LEU A 98 -15.73 -14.49 0.48
CA LEU A 98 -16.22 -13.14 0.22
C LEU A 98 -16.87 -12.99 -1.17
N GLY A 99 -16.58 -13.88 -2.11
CA GLY A 99 -17.12 -13.89 -3.47
C GLY A 99 -16.55 -12.81 -4.40
N ARG A 100 -16.10 -11.68 -3.84
CA ARG A 100 -15.52 -10.54 -4.56
C ARG A 100 -14.46 -9.85 -3.72
N LEU A 101 -13.68 -9.03 -4.39
CA LEU A 101 -12.67 -8.20 -3.75
C LEU A 101 -12.62 -6.84 -4.45
N ASP A 102 -12.88 -5.78 -3.70
CA ASP A 102 -12.90 -4.41 -4.24
C ASP A 102 -11.57 -3.70 -4.07
N VAL A 103 -10.84 -4.02 -2.98
CA VAL A 103 -9.57 -3.38 -2.67
C VAL A 103 -8.56 -4.40 -2.17
N THR A 104 -7.37 -4.36 -2.76
CA THR A 104 -6.21 -5.16 -2.33
C THR A 104 -5.11 -4.22 -1.87
N ILE A 105 -4.60 -4.42 -0.67
CA ILE A 105 -3.55 -3.59 -0.07
C ILE A 105 -2.33 -4.46 0.22
N ALA A 106 -1.28 -4.27 -0.57
CA ALA A 106 0.03 -4.90 -0.38
C ALA A 106 0.83 -4.06 0.62
N ASN A 107 1.01 -4.59 1.84
CA ASN A 107 1.64 -3.88 2.96
C ASN A 107 2.80 -4.70 3.54
N VAL A 108 3.66 -5.25 2.72
CA VAL A 108 4.86 -5.94 3.18
C VAL A 108 6.07 -5.05 3.02
N GLY A 109 6.86 -4.93 4.08
CA GLY A 109 8.10 -4.18 4.04
C GLY A 109 9.06 -4.65 5.12
N THR A 110 10.30 -4.93 4.71
CA THR A 110 11.43 -5.17 5.61
C THR A 110 12.60 -4.30 5.21
N THR A 111 13.51 -4.05 6.14
CA THR A 111 14.76 -3.37 5.84
C THR A 111 15.86 -3.83 6.79
N HIS A 112 17.01 -4.18 6.22
CA HIS A 112 18.26 -4.33 6.94
C HIS A 112 19.11 -3.10 6.65
N LEU A 113 19.64 -2.48 7.71
CA LEU A 113 20.40 -1.23 7.59
C LEU A 113 21.89 -1.56 7.46
N ASP A 114 22.34 -1.78 6.23
CA ASP A 114 23.72 -2.09 5.90
C ASP A 114 24.18 -1.31 4.68
N ASN A 115 25.39 -0.74 4.74
CA ASN A 115 26.02 -0.15 3.58
C ASN A 115 26.40 -1.24 2.56
N LEU A 116 26.58 -0.86 1.31
CA LEU A 116 26.88 -1.81 0.24
C LEU A 116 28.18 -2.60 0.44
N ASP A 117 29.14 -2.03 1.16
CA ASP A 117 30.42 -2.66 1.50
C ASP A 117 30.35 -3.60 2.71
N THR A 118 29.29 -3.49 3.51
CA THR A 118 29.06 -4.32 4.69
C THR A 118 27.92 -5.34 4.50
N THR A 119 27.21 -5.30 3.38
CA THR A 119 26.21 -6.31 3.06
C THR A 119 26.90 -7.67 2.94
N ASP A 120 26.43 -8.60 3.74
CA ASP A 120 27.02 -9.91 3.80
C ASP A 120 26.82 -10.73 2.49
N GLU A 121 27.72 -11.68 2.26
CA GLU A 121 27.64 -12.61 1.13
C GLU A 121 26.39 -13.53 1.23
N ASN A 122 25.74 -13.58 2.38
CA ASN A 122 24.53 -14.40 2.64
C ASN A 122 23.24 -13.74 2.16
N GLY A 123 23.32 -12.57 1.56
CA GLY A 123 22.24 -12.04 0.75
C GLY A 123 21.13 -11.33 1.50
N LEU A 124 21.37 -10.72 2.67
CA LEU A 124 20.35 -9.91 3.37
C LEU A 124 19.85 -8.77 2.51
N TRP A 125 20.73 -8.16 1.72
CA TRP A 125 20.35 -7.14 0.76
C TRP A 125 19.33 -7.66 -0.27
N TRP A 126 19.63 -8.83 -0.86
CA TRP A 126 18.70 -9.50 -1.79
C TRP A 126 17.45 -10.02 -1.09
N ALA A 127 17.57 -10.48 0.16
CA ALA A 127 16.41 -10.90 0.94
C ALA A 127 15.42 -9.74 1.14
N ASP A 128 15.89 -8.53 1.41
CA ASP A 128 15.05 -7.34 1.49
C ASP A 128 14.39 -7.03 0.14
N VAL A 129 15.17 -6.97 -0.93
CA VAL A 129 14.63 -6.70 -2.27
C VAL A 129 13.58 -7.73 -2.65
N MET A 130 13.86 -9.00 -2.42
CA MET A 130 12.94 -10.09 -2.74
C MET A 130 11.69 -10.05 -1.86
N THR A 131 11.82 -9.81 -0.56
CA THR A 131 10.67 -9.76 0.33
C THR A 131 9.77 -8.58 -0.03
N ASN A 132 10.31 -7.40 -0.20
CA ASN A 132 9.54 -6.20 -0.48
C ASN A 132 8.87 -6.28 -1.86
N PHE A 133 9.65 -6.45 -2.92
CA PHE A 133 9.11 -6.42 -4.28
C PHE A 133 8.31 -7.69 -4.64
N ARG A 134 8.83 -8.88 -4.33
CA ARG A 134 8.16 -10.13 -4.68
C ARG A 134 6.79 -10.26 -4.03
N SER A 135 6.64 -9.79 -2.80
CA SER A 135 5.36 -9.79 -2.09
C SER A 135 4.32 -8.94 -2.81
N THR A 136 4.68 -7.72 -3.20
CA THR A 136 3.79 -6.83 -3.98
C THR A 136 3.45 -7.44 -5.33
N HIS A 137 4.45 -7.95 -6.05
CA HIS A 137 4.25 -8.58 -7.35
C HIS A 137 3.33 -9.79 -7.27
N LEU A 138 3.56 -10.73 -6.34
CA LEU A 138 2.72 -11.92 -6.20
C LEU A 138 1.28 -11.56 -5.78
N THR A 139 1.12 -10.58 -4.92
CA THR A 139 -0.20 -10.07 -4.50
C THR A 139 -0.96 -9.49 -5.70
N ALA A 140 -0.31 -8.66 -6.53
CA ALA A 140 -0.91 -8.10 -7.73
C ALA A 140 -1.22 -9.19 -8.77
N HIS A 141 -0.26 -10.07 -9.04
CA HIS A 141 -0.42 -11.18 -9.97
C HIS A 141 -1.60 -12.08 -9.59
N GLN A 142 -1.70 -12.46 -8.31
CA GLN A 142 -2.77 -13.33 -7.86
C GLN A 142 -4.14 -12.64 -7.86
N TYR A 143 -4.19 -11.33 -7.55
CA TYR A 143 -5.41 -10.55 -7.70
C TYR A 143 -5.93 -10.62 -9.15
N LEU A 144 -5.08 -10.35 -10.13
CA LEU A 144 -5.43 -10.42 -11.56
C LEU A 144 -5.91 -11.80 -11.98
N ARG A 145 -5.25 -12.86 -11.50
CA ARG A 145 -5.63 -14.25 -11.83
C ARG A 145 -6.95 -14.65 -11.20
N THR A 146 -7.21 -14.22 -9.98
CA THR A 146 -8.39 -14.65 -9.21
C THR A 146 -9.65 -13.92 -9.61
N PHE A 147 -9.57 -12.61 -9.90
CA PHE A 147 -10.73 -11.75 -10.16
C PHE A 147 -10.87 -11.32 -11.63
N GLY A 148 -10.02 -11.86 -12.51
CA GLY A 148 -10.22 -11.85 -13.96
C GLY A 148 -9.37 -10.86 -14.73
N PRO A 149 -9.43 -10.94 -16.09
CA PRO A 149 -8.55 -10.21 -16.99
C PRO A 149 -8.90 -8.71 -17.13
N SER A 150 -10.05 -8.28 -16.61
CA SER A 150 -10.49 -6.88 -16.63
C SER A 150 -10.88 -6.45 -15.22
N PRO A 151 -9.90 -6.38 -14.28
CA PRO A 151 -10.19 -6.04 -12.90
C PRO A 151 -10.62 -4.57 -12.79
N THR A 152 -11.67 -4.32 -12.02
CA THR A 152 -12.20 -2.97 -11.75
C THR A 152 -11.91 -2.47 -10.36
N GLY A 153 -11.25 -3.28 -9.53
CA GLY A 153 -10.93 -2.97 -8.14
C GLY A 153 -9.77 -1.98 -8.00
N THR A 154 -9.46 -1.71 -6.75
CA THR A 154 -8.34 -0.84 -6.37
C THR A 154 -7.19 -1.68 -5.83
N PHE A 155 -5.98 -1.44 -6.31
CA PHE A 155 -4.74 -2.02 -5.80
C PHE A 155 -3.88 -0.93 -5.18
N ILE A 156 -3.51 -1.08 -3.93
CA ILE A 156 -2.68 -0.12 -3.19
C ILE A 156 -1.42 -0.85 -2.72
N SER A 157 -0.25 -0.35 -3.10
CA SER A 157 1.02 -0.76 -2.48
C SER A 157 1.43 0.28 -1.46
N ILE A 158 1.67 -0.17 -0.23
CA ILE A 158 2.25 0.68 0.82
C ILE A 158 3.74 0.80 0.56
N THR A 159 4.19 2.03 0.41
CA THR A 159 5.57 2.37 0.08
C THR A 159 6.16 3.34 1.10
N SER A 160 7.39 3.74 0.91
CA SER A 160 8.09 4.69 1.77
C SER A 160 8.61 5.86 0.93
N GLY A 161 8.39 7.09 1.41
CA GLY A 161 8.95 8.30 0.79
C GLY A 161 10.46 8.46 0.99
N ALA A 162 11.06 7.62 1.84
CA ALA A 162 12.51 7.58 2.00
C ALA A 162 13.24 7.27 0.68
N ASN A 163 12.60 6.55 -0.23
CA ASN A 163 13.11 6.20 -1.56
C ASN A 163 13.28 7.39 -2.53
N PHE A 164 12.83 8.60 -2.17
CA PHE A 164 13.16 9.83 -2.92
C PHE A 164 14.49 10.46 -2.49
N CYS A 165 15.11 9.99 -1.41
CA CYS A 165 16.35 10.52 -0.86
C CYS A 165 17.35 9.38 -0.70
N VAL A 166 18.49 9.46 -1.36
CA VAL A 166 19.59 8.51 -1.16
C VAL A 166 20.17 8.68 0.23
N GLY A 167 20.18 7.61 1.01
CA GLY A 167 20.71 7.58 2.37
C GLY A 167 21.59 6.36 2.62
N PRO A 168 22.47 6.41 3.62
CA PRO A 168 23.32 5.28 3.96
C PRO A 168 22.49 4.11 4.52
N GLY A 169 22.85 2.90 4.13
CA GLY A 169 22.32 1.67 4.72
C GLY A 169 20.87 1.30 4.34
N VAL A 170 20.23 2.02 3.42
CA VAL A 170 18.81 1.77 3.04
C VAL A 170 18.63 1.31 1.59
N SER A 171 19.72 1.03 0.89
CA SER A 171 19.71 0.78 -0.56
C SER A 171 18.81 -0.41 -0.97
N SER A 172 18.82 -1.52 -0.24
CA SER A 172 17.96 -2.68 -0.54
C SER A 172 16.47 -2.33 -0.51
N HIS A 173 16.06 -1.63 0.53
CA HIS A 173 14.68 -1.17 0.69
C HIS A 173 14.29 -0.17 -0.41
N ASP A 174 15.12 0.84 -0.64
CA ASP A 174 14.83 1.90 -1.62
C ASP A 174 14.73 1.34 -3.05
N PHE A 175 15.62 0.42 -3.42
CA PHE A 175 15.53 -0.27 -4.71
C PHE A 175 14.21 -1.01 -4.88
N ALA A 176 13.80 -1.80 -3.88
CA ALA A 176 12.53 -2.53 -3.94
C ALA A 176 11.33 -1.58 -4.08
N GLN A 177 11.33 -0.49 -3.31
CA GLN A 177 10.26 0.51 -3.36
C GLN A 177 10.18 1.23 -4.72
N GLN A 178 11.33 1.52 -5.34
CA GLN A 178 11.36 2.09 -6.69
C GLN A 178 10.77 1.13 -7.74
N ILE A 179 11.09 -0.15 -7.63
CA ILE A 179 10.51 -1.18 -8.51
C ILE A 179 9.00 -1.28 -8.28
N ASP A 180 8.52 -1.21 -7.05
CA ASP A 180 7.08 -1.22 -6.73
C ASP A 180 6.35 -0.05 -7.39
N HIS A 181 6.87 1.17 -7.31
CA HIS A 181 6.29 2.30 -8.01
C HIS A 181 6.15 2.05 -9.51
N ARG A 182 7.19 1.48 -10.11
CA ARG A 182 7.17 1.17 -11.54
C ARG A 182 6.17 0.08 -11.89
N LEU A 183 6.05 -0.95 -11.05
CA LEU A 183 5.03 -1.98 -11.20
C LEU A 183 3.61 -1.38 -11.23
N LEU A 184 3.32 -0.43 -10.35
CA LEU A 184 2.00 0.20 -10.28
C LEU A 184 1.68 1.06 -11.50
N GLU A 185 2.68 1.72 -12.11
CA GLU A 185 2.50 2.40 -13.40
C GLU A 185 2.13 1.40 -14.50
N PHE A 186 2.78 0.22 -14.55
CA PHE A 186 2.43 -0.84 -15.50
C PHE A 186 1.03 -1.38 -15.25
N LEU A 187 0.66 -1.64 -13.99
CA LEU A 187 -0.70 -2.09 -13.65
C LEU A 187 -1.76 -1.08 -14.12
N ALA A 188 -1.53 0.20 -13.90
CA ALA A 188 -2.44 1.26 -14.34
C ALA A 188 -2.52 1.39 -15.86
N PHE A 189 -1.44 1.07 -16.57
CA PHE A 189 -1.38 1.12 -18.02
C PHE A 189 -1.99 -0.12 -18.69
N GLU A 190 -1.61 -1.32 -18.21
CA GLU A 190 -2.06 -2.60 -18.78
C GLU A 190 -3.51 -2.93 -18.41
N TYR A 191 -3.97 -2.44 -17.24
CA TYR A 191 -5.32 -2.66 -16.72
C TYR A 191 -6.04 -1.34 -16.44
N PRO A 192 -6.48 -0.59 -17.46
CA PRO A 192 -6.97 0.78 -17.32
C PRO A 192 -8.26 0.91 -16.50
N MET A 193 -8.97 -0.18 -16.26
CA MET A 193 -10.15 -0.19 -15.38
C MET A 193 -9.78 -0.38 -13.90
N MET A 194 -8.58 -0.88 -13.60
CA MET A 194 -8.05 -1.01 -12.25
C MET A 194 -7.47 0.32 -11.76
N LYS A 195 -7.68 0.63 -10.48
CA LYS A 195 -7.11 1.81 -9.84
C LYS A 195 -5.89 1.37 -9.05
N ALA A 196 -4.70 1.53 -9.60
CA ALA A 196 -3.44 1.20 -8.93
C ALA A 196 -2.84 2.46 -8.29
N PHE A 197 -2.44 2.39 -7.03
CA PHE A 197 -1.85 3.48 -6.27
C PHE A 197 -0.62 3.03 -5.50
N SER A 198 0.40 3.86 -5.48
CA SER A 198 1.47 3.78 -4.51
C SER A 198 1.16 4.75 -3.36
N LEU A 199 1.10 4.25 -2.14
CA LEU A 199 0.83 5.05 -0.95
C LEU A 199 2.06 5.08 -0.05
N ASP A 200 2.74 6.22 -0.05
CA ASP A 200 3.81 6.50 0.89
C ASP A 200 3.24 6.70 2.30
N SER A 201 3.69 5.88 3.23
CA SER A 201 3.26 5.92 4.62
C SER A 201 3.74 7.15 5.40
N GLY A 202 4.71 7.88 4.86
CA GLY A 202 5.44 8.90 5.62
C GLY A 202 6.41 8.32 6.66
N PRO A 203 7.10 9.17 7.42
CA PRO A 203 8.00 8.74 8.50
C PRO A 203 7.24 7.99 9.60
N MET A 204 7.56 6.72 9.81
CA MET A 204 6.94 5.88 10.83
C MET A 204 7.93 5.50 11.93
N HIS A 205 7.41 5.26 13.15
CA HIS A 205 8.18 4.60 14.21
C HIS A 205 8.46 3.15 13.81
N VAL A 206 9.54 2.94 13.10
CA VAL A 206 10.09 1.59 12.97
C VAL A 206 11.23 1.48 13.97
N ARG A 207 11.32 0.37 14.68
CA ARG A 207 12.32 0.11 15.73
C ARG A 207 13.78 0.42 15.30
N ARG A 208 13.99 0.55 13.97
CA ARG A 208 15.28 0.81 13.31
C ARG A 208 15.49 2.25 12.81
N THR A 209 14.45 3.05 12.58
CA THR A 209 14.59 4.42 12.07
C THR A 209 15.18 5.43 13.06
N ARG A 210 15.35 5.06 14.33
CA ARG A 210 16.06 5.90 15.31
C ARG A 210 17.53 6.18 14.96
N LEU A 211 18.11 5.41 14.04
CA LEU A 211 19.54 5.52 13.71
C LEU A 211 19.83 6.30 12.43
N THR A 212 18.86 6.48 11.55
CA THR A 212 19.12 7.01 10.19
C THR A 212 18.53 8.37 9.89
N HIS A 213 17.53 8.80 10.65
CA HIS A 213 16.81 10.03 10.33
C HIS A 213 16.77 10.91 11.58
N GLY A 214 17.53 12.00 11.56
CA GLY A 214 17.40 13.08 12.54
C GLY A 214 15.94 13.51 12.67
N HIS A 215 15.58 14.35 13.59
CA HIS A 215 14.29 14.93 14.01
C HIS A 215 13.13 14.98 12.98
N PHE A 216 12.77 13.86 12.35
CA PHE A 216 11.52 13.79 11.58
C PHE A 216 10.36 13.58 12.54
N GLU A 217 9.36 14.44 12.41
CA GLU A 217 8.08 14.22 13.06
C GLU A 217 7.43 12.96 12.49
N ILE A 218 7.03 12.07 13.37
CA ILE A 218 6.50 10.75 13.03
C ILE A 218 5.02 10.87 12.73
N CYS A 219 4.57 10.17 11.69
CA CYS A 219 3.17 10.11 11.32
C CYS A 219 2.42 9.07 12.15
N ASN A 220 1.18 9.38 12.49
CA ASN A 220 0.26 8.41 13.07
C ASN A 220 -0.10 7.35 12.01
N PRO A 221 0.06 6.04 12.26
CA PRO A 221 -0.32 4.98 11.33
C PRO A 221 -1.80 5.01 10.91
N GLU A 222 -2.69 5.58 11.73
CA GLU A 222 -4.11 5.75 11.38
C GLU A 222 -4.30 6.65 10.16
N LEU A 223 -3.38 7.60 9.89
CA LEU A 223 -3.39 8.38 8.64
C LEU A 223 -3.34 7.46 7.41
N VAL A 224 -2.44 6.48 7.41
CA VAL A 224 -2.31 5.53 6.30
C VAL A 224 -3.57 4.70 6.15
N GLY A 225 -4.14 4.25 7.28
CA GLY A 225 -5.39 3.52 7.31
C GLY A 225 -6.54 4.30 6.66
N LEU A 226 -6.80 5.51 7.13
CA LEU A 226 -7.86 6.38 6.61
C LEU A 226 -7.61 6.81 5.15
N PHE A 227 -6.35 7.10 4.79
CA PHE A 227 -6.00 7.45 3.42
C PHE A 227 -6.23 6.27 2.46
N SER A 228 -5.93 5.04 2.89
CA SER A 228 -6.24 3.83 2.12
C SER A 228 -7.75 3.65 1.90
N VAL A 229 -8.57 4.00 2.89
CA VAL A 229 -10.04 4.02 2.77
C VAL A 229 -10.49 5.07 1.75
N TRP A 230 -9.90 6.26 1.74
CA TRP A 230 -10.19 7.30 0.75
C TRP A 230 -9.83 6.83 -0.67
N LEU A 231 -8.65 6.22 -0.87
CA LEU A 231 -8.24 5.66 -2.15
C LEU A 231 -9.21 4.57 -2.63
N GLY A 232 -9.56 3.64 -1.75
CA GLY A 232 -10.49 2.55 -2.05
C GLY A 232 -11.95 3.01 -2.18
N GLY A 233 -12.28 4.19 -1.66
CA GLY A 233 -13.61 4.80 -1.70
C GLY A 233 -14.07 5.28 -3.07
N GLY A 234 -13.14 5.44 -4.02
CA GLY A 234 -13.42 5.88 -5.39
C GLY A 234 -13.27 7.40 -5.62
N ARG A 235 -13.07 8.19 -4.58
CA ARG A 235 -12.88 9.66 -4.70
C ARG A 235 -11.53 10.02 -5.36
N ALA A 236 -10.55 9.13 -5.29
CA ALA A 236 -9.22 9.29 -5.87
C ALA A 236 -9.05 8.68 -7.26
N ASP A 237 -10.08 8.14 -7.89
CA ASP A 237 -9.98 7.34 -9.12
C ASP A 237 -9.23 8.03 -10.27
N LEU A 238 -9.32 9.35 -10.35
CA LEU A 238 -8.58 10.14 -11.35
C LEU A 238 -7.06 10.14 -11.12
N LEU A 239 -6.61 9.88 -9.88
CA LEU A 239 -5.20 9.86 -9.52
C LEU A 239 -4.55 8.48 -9.70
N ARG A 240 -5.23 7.52 -10.32
CA ARG A 240 -4.68 6.19 -10.56
C ARG A 240 -3.33 6.24 -11.29
N GLY A 241 -2.44 5.31 -10.97
CA GLY A 241 -1.10 5.24 -11.54
C GLY A 241 -0.11 6.23 -10.95
N ASN A 242 -0.48 6.92 -9.87
CA ASN A 242 0.39 7.89 -9.22
C ASN A 242 0.85 7.42 -7.84
N SER A 243 1.89 8.09 -7.36
CA SER A 243 2.41 7.97 -6.00
C SER A 243 1.82 9.10 -5.14
N LEU A 244 1.21 8.75 -4.03
CA LEU A 244 0.56 9.67 -3.10
C LEU A 244 1.13 9.47 -1.71
N ARG A 245 1.12 10.52 -0.90
CA ARG A 245 1.61 10.47 0.48
C ARG A 245 0.45 10.57 1.45
N ALA A 246 0.42 9.69 2.45
CA ALA A 246 -0.62 9.69 3.47
C ALA A 246 -0.71 11.01 4.26
N GLU A 247 0.40 11.74 4.31
CA GLU A 247 0.50 13.06 4.96
C GLU A 247 -0.26 14.18 4.21
N TRP A 248 -0.55 14.01 2.93
CA TRP A 248 -1.14 15.08 2.11
C TRP A 248 -2.61 15.31 2.43
N ASP A 249 -3.02 16.57 2.38
CA ASP A 249 -4.43 16.95 2.55
C ASP A 249 -5.28 16.48 1.37
N ILE A 250 -6.28 15.62 1.64
CA ILE A 250 -7.16 15.06 0.60
C ILE A 250 -8.05 16.12 -0.04
N GLY A 251 -8.42 17.19 0.68
CA GLY A 251 -9.20 18.29 0.12
C GLY A 251 -8.39 19.08 -0.91
N GLU A 252 -7.10 19.33 -0.63
CA GLU A 252 -6.20 19.94 -1.61
C GLU A 252 -5.94 19.01 -2.80
N LEU A 253 -5.78 17.70 -2.55
CA LEU A 253 -5.63 16.72 -3.63
C LEU A 253 -6.84 16.73 -4.55
N GLU A 254 -8.05 16.67 -4.00
CA GLU A 254 -9.29 16.68 -4.78
C GLU A 254 -9.49 17.98 -5.55
N LEU A 255 -9.17 19.11 -4.94
CA LEU A 255 -9.26 20.43 -5.58
C LEU A 255 -8.29 20.56 -6.77
N ASN A 256 -7.08 20.02 -6.61
CA ASN A 256 -6.01 20.17 -7.60
C ASN A 256 -5.84 18.95 -8.52
N MET A 257 -6.71 17.97 -8.44
CA MET A 257 -6.60 16.68 -9.12
C MET A 257 -6.37 16.82 -10.63
N ARG A 258 -7.18 17.64 -11.32
CA ARG A 258 -7.07 17.86 -12.76
C ARG A 258 -5.74 18.53 -13.14
N GLN A 259 -5.35 19.55 -12.40
CA GLN A 259 -4.11 20.28 -12.65
C GLN A 259 -2.87 19.39 -12.44
N SER A 260 -2.90 18.53 -11.42
CA SER A 260 -1.82 17.57 -11.16
C SER A 260 -1.67 16.55 -12.27
N LEU A 261 -2.78 16.10 -12.85
CA LEU A 261 -2.77 15.19 -14.01
C LEU A 261 -2.24 15.88 -15.28
N GLU A 262 -2.69 17.09 -15.56
CA GLU A 262 -2.23 17.86 -16.73
C GLU A 262 -0.72 18.15 -16.68
N ARG A 263 -0.19 18.39 -15.50
CA ARG A 263 1.23 18.69 -15.26
C ARG A 263 2.08 17.44 -14.99
N ASP A 264 1.44 16.28 -14.81
CA ASP A 264 2.11 14.99 -14.50
C ASP A 264 3.04 15.07 -13.27
N THR A 265 2.62 15.84 -12.26
CA THR A 265 3.46 16.19 -11.09
C THR A 265 3.53 15.10 -10.03
N LEU A 266 2.69 14.07 -10.12
CA LEU A 266 2.57 12.99 -9.13
C LEU A 266 3.26 11.69 -9.56
N LYS A 267 3.91 11.69 -10.74
CA LYS A 267 4.68 10.54 -11.22
C LYS A 267 6.16 10.73 -10.96
N GLN A 268 6.81 9.65 -10.61
CA GLN A 268 8.27 9.62 -10.60
C GLN A 268 8.80 9.74 -12.02
N ARG A 269 9.66 10.73 -12.25
CA ARG A 269 10.32 10.92 -13.54
C ARG A 269 11.80 11.18 -13.35
N MET A 270 12.61 10.60 -14.22
CA MET A 270 13.98 11.05 -14.38
C MET A 270 13.96 12.43 -15.02
N SER A 271 14.39 13.45 -14.30
CA SER A 271 14.56 14.79 -14.84
C SER A 271 15.87 14.83 -15.64
N SER A 272 15.78 14.57 -16.95
CA SER A 272 16.85 14.94 -17.85
C SER A 272 16.45 16.24 -18.54
N GLY A 273 17.22 17.28 -18.41
CA GLY A 273 16.97 18.57 -19.04
C GLY A 273 16.92 18.56 -20.58
N CYS A 274 16.98 17.38 -21.19
CA CYS A 274 17.05 17.19 -22.64
C CYS A 274 15.95 16.31 -23.24
N LEU A 275 15.07 15.69 -22.47
CA LEU A 275 14.03 14.80 -22.99
C LEU A 275 12.62 15.37 -22.76
N ARG A 276 12.32 16.50 -23.41
CA ARG A 276 10.97 16.73 -23.93
C ARG A 276 10.81 15.92 -25.20
N LEU A 277 10.76 14.62 -25.10
CA LEU A 277 10.39 13.75 -26.21
C LEU A 277 9.15 12.95 -25.84
N VAL A 278 8.07 13.42 -26.43
CA VAL A 278 7.00 12.62 -27.03
C VAL A 278 6.28 11.66 -26.10
N THR A 279 5.13 12.04 -25.68
CA THR A 279 3.94 11.19 -25.78
C THR A 279 2.69 12.07 -25.83
N ARG A 280 2.50 12.71 -26.97
CA ARG A 280 1.15 12.96 -27.46
C ARG A 280 1.02 12.10 -28.71
N GLN A 281 0.30 11.02 -28.59
CA GLN A 281 -0.35 10.16 -29.59
C GLN A 281 -0.14 8.68 -29.22
N VAL A 282 -1.09 8.11 -28.53
CA VAL A 282 -1.97 7.05 -29.05
C VAL A 282 -3.24 7.08 -28.22
#